data_801d6254725aa268ac9d3f39839247dc
#
_entry.id   801d6254725aa268ac9d3f39839247dc
#
_cell.length_a   1.000
_cell.length_b   1.000
_cell.length_c   1.000
_cell.angle_alpha   90.00
_cell.angle_beta   90.00
_cell.angle_gamma   90.00
#
_symmetry.space_group_name_H-M   'P 1'
#
loop_
_entity.id
_entity.type
_entity.pdbx_description
1 polymer ?
#
loop_
_entity_poly.entity_id
_entity_poly.type
_entity_poly.pdbx_seq_one_letter_code
_entity_poly.pdbx_strand_id
1 'polypeptide(L)'
;PIEFLTNIGAFQYDYSDERKLKLTLGGLLFFGKYNAIISRIPHYHVDFFDKRGNNERWSDRISSGDFDFPDLNLFNYYTLVLEKLLSSIERPFKFEDKSITRKAYSELDVALRETFVNMITHADYLSNTTALIVEIHDPYYIFTNPGIMKIPVDSFFKGSFSKARNNILVQLFTRTGAAERAGSG
;
A
#
# COMPACT_ATOMS: atom_id res chain seq x y z
N PRO A 1 -20.53 9.91 11.34
CA PRO A 1 -19.12 9.84 10.94
C PRO A 1 -18.28 8.95 11.87
N ILE A 2 -18.26 9.18 13.20
CA ILE A 2 -17.44 8.39 14.16
C ILE A 2 -17.86 6.92 14.20
N GLU A 3 -19.15 6.63 14.25
CA GLU A 3 -19.68 5.26 14.21
C GLU A 3 -19.20 4.50 12.96
N PHE A 4 -19.26 5.13 11.78
CA PHE A 4 -18.73 4.54 10.55
C PHE A 4 -17.23 4.23 10.69
N LEU A 5 -16.43 5.17 11.20
CA LEU A 5 -14.98 4.99 11.39
C LEU A 5 -14.67 3.88 12.42
N THR A 6 -15.51 3.72 13.44
CA THR A 6 -15.41 2.63 14.41
C THR A 6 -15.74 1.29 13.74
N ASN A 7 -16.81 1.24 12.95
CA ASN A 7 -17.24 0.03 12.25
C ASN A 7 -16.22 -0.47 11.20
N ILE A 8 -15.44 0.43 10.63
CA ILE A 8 -14.34 0.05 9.71
C ILE A 8 -13.00 -0.19 10.41
N GLY A 9 -12.94 -0.06 11.73
CA GLY A 9 -11.74 -0.33 12.53
C GLY A 9 -10.74 0.83 12.64
N ALA A 10 -11.07 2.03 12.14
CA ALA A 10 -10.23 3.20 12.30
C ALA A 10 -10.19 3.67 13.76
N PHE A 11 -11.31 3.53 14.49
CA PHE A 11 -11.40 3.75 15.92
C PHE A 11 -11.80 2.47 16.64
N GLN A 12 -11.40 2.36 17.89
CA GLN A 12 -11.70 1.23 18.77
C GLN A 12 -11.90 1.72 20.21
N TYR A 13 -12.83 1.08 20.94
CA TYR A 13 -12.97 1.33 22.38
C TYR A 13 -11.81 0.69 23.14
N ASP A 14 -11.16 1.47 23.97
CA ASP A 14 -10.16 0.97 24.92
C ASP A 14 -10.89 0.58 26.23
N TYR A 15 -11.04 -0.70 26.44
CA TYR A 15 -11.71 -1.23 27.63
C TYR A 15 -10.85 -1.12 28.91
N SER A 16 -9.57 -0.83 28.78
CA SER A 16 -8.67 -0.59 29.92
C SER A 16 -8.71 0.86 30.43
N ASP A 17 -9.30 1.77 29.65
CA ASP A 17 -9.37 3.21 29.96
C ASP A 17 -10.82 3.72 29.83
N GLU A 18 -11.71 3.30 30.77
CA GLU A 18 -13.10 3.76 30.90
C GLU A 18 -13.92 3.71 29.58
N ARG A 19 -13.62 2.76 28.71
CA ARG A 19 -14.23 2.61 27.37
C ARG A 19 -14.06 3.86 26.49
N LYS A 20 -12.95 4.57 26.62
CA LYS A 20 -12.67 5.71 25.74
C LYS A 20 -12.47 5.25 24.30
N LEU A 21 -13.05 5.97 23.37
CA LEU A 21 -12.85 5.73 21.95
C LEU A 21 -11.46 6.27 21.54
N LYS A 22 -10.59 5.41 21.04
CA LYS A 22 -9.23 5.74 20.61
C LYS A 22 -9.01 5.44 19.15
N LEU A 23 -8.20 6.23 18.49
CA LEU A 23 -7.73 5.98 17.13
C LEU A 23 -6.79 4.77 17.15
N THR A 24 -7.05 3.79 16.28
CA THR A 24 -6.15 2.64 16.12
C THR A 24 -4.89 3.04 15.37
N LEU A 25 -3.81 2.25 15.51
CA LEU A 25 -2.60 2.48 14.74
C LEU A 25 -2.87 2.42 13.23
N GLY A 26 -3.69 1.45 12.78
CA GLY A 26 -4.12 1.37 11.38
C GLY A 26 -4.92 2.58 10.92
N GLY A 27 -5.84 3.08 11.77
CA GLY A 27 -6.61 4.29 11.49
C GLY A 27 -5.72 5.54 11.41
N LEU A 28 -4.72 5.65 12.28
CA LEU A 28 -3.73 6.74 12.25
C LEU A 28 -2.92 6.71 10.95
N LEU A 29 -2.36 5.56 10.60
CA LEU A 29 -1.58 5.38 9.37
C LEU A 29 -2.40 5.66 8.11
N PHE A 30 -3.68 5.28 8.11
CA PHE A 30 -4.55 5.36 6.94
C PHE A 30 -5.13 6.76 6.71
N PHE A 31 -5.54 7.47 7.78
CA PHE A 31 -6.24 8.77 7.70
C PHE A 31 -5.49 9.93 8.37
N GLY A 32 -4.44 9.64 9.14
CA GLY A 32 -3.74 10.64 9.93
C GLY A 32 -3.03 11.68 9.08
N LYS A 33 -2.85 12.87 9.67
CA LYS A 33 -1.90 13.84 9.12
C LYS A 33 -0.47 13.39 9.37
N TYR A 34 0.44 13.74 8.49
CA TYR A 34 1.84 13.32 8.57
C TYR A 34 2.47 13.59 9.95
N ASN A 35 2.31 14.80 10.48
CA ASN A 35 2.84 15.15 11.81
C ASN A 35 2.27 14.28 12.95
N ALA A 36 1.00 13.87 12.84
CA ALA A 36 0.40 12.96 13.82
C ALA A 36 0.96 11.54 13.70
N ILE A 37 1.24 11.10 12.48
CA ILE A 37 1.86 9.79 12.22
C ILE A 37 3.28 9.76 12.79
N ILE A 38 4.15 10.71 12.43
CA ILE A 38 5.54 10.73 12.86
C ILE A 38 5.69 10.96 14.38
N SER A 39 4.74 11.64 15.03
CA SER A 39 4.75 11.77 16.49
C SER A 39 4.60 10.42 17.19
N ARG A 40 3.96 9.44 16.57
CA ARG A 40 3.73 8.09 17.11
C ARG A 40 4.67 7.06 16.50
N ILE A 41 5.03 7.23 15.24
CA ILE A 41 5.90 6.35 14.45
C ILE A 41 6.99 7.22 13.82
N PRO A 42 8.07 7.54 14.54
CA PRO A 42 9.09 8.48 14.08
C PRO A 42 9.81 8.04 12.79
N HIS A 43 9.82 6.73 12.49
CA HIS A 43 10.46 6.16 11.30
C HIS A 43 9.48 5.95 10.15
N TYR A 44 8.25 6.46 10.24
CA TYR A 44 7.30 6.38 9.13
C TYR A 44 7.87 7.08 7.92
N HIS A 45 8.12 6.31 6.86
CA HIS A 45 8.61 6.83 5.60
C HIS A 45 8.04 6.01 4.44
N VAL A 46 7.51 6.72 3.43
CA VAL A 46 7.00 6.14 2.20
C VAL A 46 7.58 6.90 1.01
N ASP A 47 8.05 6.15 0.01
CA ASP A 47 8.65 6.68 -1.20
C ASP A 47 8.08 5.99 -2.45
N PHE A 48 8.00 6.74 -3.52
CA PHE A 48 7.77 6.26 -4.88
C PHE A 48 8.81 6.87 -5.81
N PHE A 49 9.34 6.06 -6.74
CA PHE A 49 10.27 6.51 -7.76
C PHE A 49 9.89 5.93 -9.12
N ASP A 50 9.77 6.78 -10.13
CA ASP A 50 9.78 6.36 -11.53
C ASP A 50 11.22 6.41 -12.06
N LYS A 51 11.82 5.25 -12.27
CA LYS A 51 13.20 5.07 -12.72
C LYS A 51 13.28 4.53 -14.15
N ARG A 52 12.23 4.70 -14.94
CA ARG A 52 12.26 4.30 -16.34
C ARG A 52 13.19 5.21 -17.17
N GLY A 53 13.78 4.61 -18.19
CA GLY A 53 14.77 5.28 -19.01
C GLY A 53 16.19 5.18 -18.43
N ASN A 54 17.20 5.58 -19.22
CA ASN A 54 18.63 5.46 -18.87
C ASN A 54 19.13 6.58 -17.93
N ASN A 55 18.30 7.14 -17.09
CA ASN A 55 18.70 8.22 -16.19
C ASN A 55 19.22 7.66 -14.86
N GLU A 56 20.34 8.17 -14.38
CA GLU A 56 20.86 7.87 -13.04
C GLU A 56 19.92 8.33 -11.91
N ARG A 57 18.94 9.20 -12.24
CA ARG A 57 17.92 9.73 -11.32
C ARG A 57 16.53 9.30 -11.77
N TRP A 58 15.60 9.39 -10.84
CA TRP A 58 14.16 9.23 -11.12
C TRP A 58 13.64 10.36 -12.02
N SER A 59 12.65 10.05 -12.85
CA SER A 59 11.87 11.02 -13.63
C SER A 59 10.71 11.61 -12.84
N ASP A 60 10.20 10.85 -11.83
CA ASP A 60 9.12 11.26 -10.94
C ASP A 60 9.33 10.67 -9.56
N ARG A 61 8.92 11.41 -8.51
CA ARG A 61 9.07 11.01 -7.10
C ARG A 61 7.90 11.50 -6.26
N ILE A 62 7.45 10.66 -5.34
CA ILE A 62 6.53 11.00 -4.25
C ILE A 62 7.19 10.55 -2.95
N SER A 63 7.36 11.45 -1.98
CA SER A 63 8.02 11.13 -0.72
C SER A 63 7.31 11.77 0.47
N SER A 64 7.22 11.03 1.56
CA SER A 64 6.69 11.56 2.81
C SER A 64 7.61 12.63 3.38
N GLY A 65 7.01 13.76 3.81
CA GLY A 65 7.74 14.92 4.33
C GLY A 65 8.15 15.94 3.28
N ASP A 66 7.91 15.68 1.99
CA ASP A 66 8.10 16.68 0.95
C ASP A 66 7.00 17.76 1.01
N PHE A 67 7.34 18.99 0.62
CA PHE A 67 6.41 20.12 0.61
C PHE A 67 5.20 19.89 -0.31
N ASP A 68 5.40 19.18 -1.40
CA ASP A 68 4.33 18.87 -2.36
C ASP A 68 3.34 17.83 -1.80
N PHE A 69 3.76 17.06 -0.79
CA PHE A 69 2.96 16.00 -0.15
C PHE A 69 2.92 16.13 1.37
N PRO A 70 2.41 17.24 1.94
CA PRO A 70 2.52 17.55 3.37
C PRO A 70 1.76 16.56 4.29
N ASP A 71 0.73 15.91 3.77
CA ASP A 71 -0.13 14.98 4.53
C ASP A 71 -0.18 13.59 3.85
N LEU A 72 0.99 13.02 3.55
CA LEU A 72 1.10 11.72 2.89
C LEU A 72 0.91 10.57 3.90
N ASN A 73 -0.35 10.23 4.17
CA ASN A 73 -0.73 9.00 4.86
C ASN A 73 -0.84 7.81 3.87
N LEU A 74 -1.12 6.60 4.38
CA LEU A 74 -1.15 5.41 3.52
C LEU A 74 -2.27 5.44 2.47
N PHE A 75 -3.40 6.07 2.74
CA PHE A 75 -4.49 6.18 1.77
C PHE A 75 -4.11 7.13 0.63
N ASN A 76 -3.57 8.30 0.96
CA ASN A 76 -3.10 9.28 -0.03
C ASN A 76 -1.93 8.71 -0.84
N TYR A 77 -0.96 8.08 -0.18
CA TYR A 77 0.16 7.41 -0.83
C TYR A 77 -0.33 6.34 -1.81
N TYR A 78 -1.22 5.45 -1.37
CA TYR A 78 -1.81 4.42 -2.22
C TYR A 78 -2.51 5.01 -3.44
N THR A 79 -3.34 6.03 -3.25
CA THR A 79 -4.11 6.63 -4.35
C THR A 79 -3.20 7.26 -5.40
N LEU A 80 -2.22 8.06 -4.96
CA LEU A 80 -1.29 8.75 -5.86
C LEU A 80 -0.38 7.76 -6.61
N VAL A 81 0.21 6.81 -5.89
CA VAL A 81 1.15 5.85 -6.47
C VAL A 81 0.45 4.83 -7.37
N LEU A 82 -0.77 4.41 -7.01
CA LEU A 82 -1.54 3.51 -7.86
C LEU A 82 -1.86 4.14 -9.23
N GLU A 83 -2.20 5.42 -9.26
CA GLU A 83 -2.41 6.15 -10.52
C GLU A 83 -1.15 6.12 -11.39
N LYS A 84 0.03 6.34 -10.79
CA LYS A 84 1.33 6.25 -11.47
C LYS A 84 1.62 4.84 -11.99
N LEU A 85 1.39 3.82 -11.16
CA LEU A 85 1.57 2.42 -11.53
C LEU A 85 0.68 2.03 -12.72
N LEU A 86 -0.61 2.36 -12.68
CA LEU A 86 -1.54 2.03 -13.75
C LEU A 86 -1.29 2.82 -15.05
N SER A 87 -0.84 4.07 -14.93
CA SER A 87 -0.48 4.89 -16.09
C SER A 87 0.84 4.47 -16.73
N SER A 88 1.71 3.78 -15.99
CA SER A 88 2.99 3.29 -16.52
C SER A 88 2.85 2.08 -17.45
N ILE A 89 1.69 1.42 -17.44
CA ILE A 89 1.43 0.26 -18.30
C ILE A 89 1.25 0.73 -19.74
N GLU A 90 2.21 0.38 -20.60
CA GLU A 90 2.12 0.66 -22.03
C GLU A 90 0.98 -0.15 -22.66
N ARG A 91 -0.07 0.54 -23.10
CA ARG A 91 -1.22 -0.06 -23.76
C ARG A 91 -1.17 0.24 -25.26
N PRO A 92 -0.78 -0.71 -26.13
CA PRO A 92 -0.70 -0.45 -27.56
C PRO A 92 -2.07 -0.07 -28.13
N PHE A 93 -2.11 0.98 -28.96
CA PHE A 93 -3.33 1.49 -29.60
C PHE A 93 -3.91 0.57 -30.69
N LYS A 94 -3.08 -0.32 -31.25
CA LYS A 94 -3.49 -1.25 -32.32
C LYS A 94 -3.56 -2.67 -31.78
N PHE A 95 -4.76 -3.21 -31.72
CA PHE A 95 -5.03 -4.61 -31.35
C PHE A 95 -5.39 -5.41 -32.60
N GLU A 96 -4.55 -6.36 -32.97
CA GLU A 96 -4.93 -7.39 -33.97
C GLU A 96 -5.85 -8.43 -33.35
N ASP A 97 -5.76 -8.67 -32.04
CA ASP A 97 -6.67 -9.54 -31.28
C ASP A 97 -7.12 -8.89 -29.97
N LYS A 98 -8.25 -8.18 -30.05
CA LYS A 98 -8.76 -7.30 -28.98
C LYS A 98 -9.10 -8.01 -27.66
N SER A 99 -9.37 -9.32 -27.68
CA SER A 99 -9.87 -10.06 -26.52
C SER A 99 -8.74 -10.48 -25.57
N ILE A 100 -7.67 -11.08 -26.10
CA ILE A 100 -6.56 -11.64 -25.31
C ILE A 100 -5.73 -10.52 -24.69
N THR A 101 -5.38 -9.51 -25.48
CA THR A 101 -4.56 -8.38 -25.02
C THR A 101 -5.28 -7.57 -23.93
N ARG A 102 -6.58 -7.32 -24.09
CA ARG A 102 -7.39 -6.59 -23.09
C ARG A 102 -7.47 -7.35 -21.75
N LYS A 103 -7.58 -8.68 -21.82
CA LYS A 103 -7.58 -9.55 -20.63
C LYS A 103 -6.22 -9.49 -19.90
N ALA A 104 -5.10 -9.59 -20.63
CA ALA A 104 -3.76 -9.53 -20.05
C ALA A 104 -3.49 -8.21 -19.30
N TYR A 105 -3.88 -7.07 -19.86
CA TYR A 105 -3.74 -5.77 -19.16
C TYR A 105 -4.65 -5.68 -17.92
N SER A 106 -5.86 -6.21 -17.98
CA SER A 106 -6.73 -6.28 -16.81
C SER A 106 -6.12 -7.14 -15.70
N GLU A 107 -5.46 -8.23 -16.01
CA GLU A 107 -4.76 -9.10 -15.06
C GLU A 107 -3.54 -8.38 -14.43
N LEU A 108 -2.77 -7.62 -15.22
CA LEU A 108 -1.67 -6.82 -14.70
C LEU A 108 -2.15 -5.69 -13.78
N ASP A 109 -3.23 -4.99 -14.14
CA ASP A 109 -3.85 -3.98 -13.30
C ASP A 109 -4.26 -4.56 -11.93
N VAL A 110 -4.85 -5.76 -11.93
CA VAL A 110 -5.23 -6.48 -10.70
C VAL A 110 -4.00 -6.89 -9.90
N ALA A 111 -2.99 -7.47 -10.55
CA ALA A 111 -1.76 -7.91 -9.89
C ALA A 111 -1.00 -6.75 -9.23
N LEU A 112 -0.91 -5.59 -9.89
CA LEU A 112 -0.27 -4.40 -9.32
C LEU A 112 -1.03 -3.87 -8.10
N ARG A 113 -2.38 -3.81 -8.17
CA ARG A 113 -3.22 -3.40 -7.03
C ARG A 113 -3.02 -4.33 -5.84
N GLU A 114 -3.11 -5.63 -6.08
CA GLU A 114 -2.98 -6.64 -5.03
C GLU A 114 -1.58 -6.61 -4.41
N THR A 115 -0.53 -6.58 -5.22
CA THR A 115 0.85 -6.51 -4.73
C THR A 115 1.08 -5.25 -3.90
N PHE A 116 0.55 -4.11 -4.33
CA PHE A 116 0.70 -2.86 -3.61
C PHE A 116 -0.04 -2.86 -2.26
N VAL A 117 -1.27 -3.36 -2.22
CA VAL A 117 -2.01 -3.51 -0.95
C VAL A 117 -1.31 -4.51 -0.04
N ASN A 118 -0.80 -5.63 -0.58
CA ASN A 118 -0.05 -6.61 0.19
C ASN A 118 1.23 -6.00 0.78
N MET A 119 1.99 -5.23 0.01
CA MET A 119 3.15 -4.50 0.51
C MET A 119 2.78 -3.64 1.74
N ILE A 120 1.73 -2.81 1.64
CA ILE A 120 1.29 -1.92 2.71
C ILE A 120 0.80 -2.70 3.94
N THR A 121 0.00 -3.75 3.75
CA THR A 121 -0.62 -4.51 4.84
C THR A 121 0.35 -5.45 5.57
N HIS A 122 1.45 -5.82 4.93
CA HIS A 122 2.49 -6.68 5.51
C HIS A 122 3.68 -5.92 6.10
N ALA A 123 3.81 -4.61 5.84
CA ALA A 123 4.89 -3.77 6.36
C ALA A 123 4.93 -3.73 7.89
N ASP A 124 6.15 -3.67 8.44
CA ASP A 124 6.40 -3.42 9.86
C ASP A 124 6.69 -1.94 10.08
N TYR A 125 5.64 -1.18 10.35
CA TYR A 125 5.74 0.28 10.56
C TYR A 125 6.50 0.68 11.82
N LEU A 126 6.80 -0.26 12.71
CA LEU A 126 7.61 -0.02 13.91
C LEU A 126 9.10 -0.34 13.67
N SER A 127 9.43 -0.94 12.53
CA SER A 127 10.81 -1.20 12.12
C SER A 127 11.45 0.07 11.53
N ASN A 128 12.73 0.25 11.79
CA ASN A 128 13.56 1.32 11.23
C ASN A 128 14.56 0.82 10.17
N THR A 129 14.35 -0.38 9.64
CA THR A 129 15.31 -1.03 8.73
C THR A 129 15.28 -0.48 7.31
N THR A 130 14.11 -0.10 6.83
CA THR A 130 13.90 0.48 5.50
C THR A 130 12.58 1.22 5.43
N ALA A 131 12.39 2.02 4.38
CA ALA A 131 11.12 2.67 4.06
C ALA A 131 10.17 1.70 3.31
N LEU A 132 8.92 2.13 3.16
CA LEU A 132 7.96 1.53 2.23
C LEU A 132 8.19 2.15 0.85
N ILE A 133 8.71 1.40 -0.12
CA ILE A 133 9.17 1.95 -1.40
C ILE A 133 8.51 1.23 -2.56
N VAL A 134 8.02 2.00 -3.52
CA VAL A 134 7.57 1.52 -4.84
C VAL A 134 8.47 2.12 -5.90
N GLU A 135 9.00 1.28 -6.79
CA GLU A 135 9.80 1.74 -7.91
C GLU A 135 9.25 1.17 -9.23
N ILE A 136 9.19 2.01 -10.24
CA ILE A 136 8.91 1.61 -11.62
C ILE A 136 10.23 1.59 -12.39
N HIS A 137 10.52 0.45 -13.01
CA HIS A 137 11.65 0.26 -13.91
C HIS A 137 11.17 -0.32 -15.25
N ASP A 138 12.03 -0.28 -16.24
CA ASP A 138 11.83 -1.01 -17.49
C ASP A 138 12.60 -2.33 -17.43
N PRO A 139 11.98 -3.50 -17.48
CA PRO A 139 10.55 -3.84 -17.66
C PRO A 139 9.87 -4.36 -16.37
N TYR A 140 10.23 -3.93 -15.17
CA TYR A 140 9.77 -4.51 -13.90
C TYR A 140 9.39 -3.45 -12.86
N TYR A 141 8.67 -3.88 -11.82
CA TYR A 141 8.30 -3.09 -10.65
C TYR A 141 8.94 -3.67 -9.40
N ILE A 142 9.39 -2.81 -8.47
CA ILE A 142 9.91 -3.22 -7.17
C ILE A 142 9.00 -2.68 -6.07
N PHE A 143 8.59 -3.58 -5.17
CA PHE A 143 7.82 -3.25 -3.98
C PHE A 143 8.64 -3.67 -2.75
N THR A 144 9.07 -2.70 -1.96
CA THR A 144 9.87 -2.92 -0.74
C THR A 144 9.07 -2.51 0.49
N ASN A 145 9.01 -3.39 1.48
CA ASN A 145 8.38 -3.09 2.76
C ASN A 145 9.31 -3.47 3.93
N PRO A 146 9.30 -2.69 5.03
CA PRO A 146 10.10 -2.97 6.21
C PRO A 146 9.62 -4.20 6.96
N GLY A 147 10.56 -4.87 7.63
CA GLY A 147 10.32 -6.01 8.49
C GLY A 147 10.71 -7.34 7.85
N ILE A 148 10.60 -8.40 8.65
CA ILE A 148 10.89 -9.77 8.23
C ILE A 148 9.61 -10.51 7.86
N MET A 149 9.69 -11.52 7.01
CA MET A 149 8.57 -12.39 6.66
C MET A 149 8.05 -13.12 7.93
N LYS A 150 6.72 -13.14 8.09
CA LYS A 150 6.05 -13.86 9.20
C LYS A 150 5.83 -15.34 8.92
N ILE A 151 6.07 -15.77 7.70
CA ILE A 151 5.93 -17.14 7.24
C ILE A 151 7.27 -17.62 6.66
N PRO A 152 7.60 -18.92 6.72
CA PRO A 152 8.76 -19.46 6.05
C PRO A 152 8.73 -19.19 4.55
N VAL A 153 9.90 -18.91 3.95
CA VAL A 153 10.02 -18.59 2.51
C VAL A 153 9.44 -19.71 1.64
N ASP A 154 9.67 -20.98 2.01
CA ASP A 154 9.11 -22.13 1.28
C ASP A 154 7.58 -22.17 1.29
N SER A 155 6.97 -21.67 2.36
CA SER A 155 5.49 -21.60 2.48
C SER A 155 4.90 -20.47 1.63
N PHE A 156 5.66 -19.40 1.41
CA PHE A 156 5.26 -18.29 0.55
C PHE A 156 5.04 -18.76 -0.89
N PHE A 157 5.99 -19.53 -1.43
CA PHE A 157 5.89 -20.04 -2.80
C PHE A 157 4.81 -21.12 -3.00
N LYS A 158 4.33 -21.75 -1.91
CA LYS A 158 3.25 -22.74 -1.97
C LYS A 158 1.84 -22.13 -1.98
N GLY A 159 1.73 -20.81 -1.85
CA GLY A 159 0.47 -20.06 -1.95
C GLY A 159 -0.56 -20.33 -0.83
N SER A 160 -0.17 -21.08 0.22
CA SER A 160 -1.13 -21.64 1.18
C SER A 160 -1.46 -20.74 2.37
N PHE A 161 -0.66 -19.70 2.65
CA PHE A 161 -0.83 -18.89 3.87
C PHE A 161 -0.48 -17.42 3.61
N SER A 162 -1.45 -16.55 3.85
CA SER A 162 -1.24 -15.12 4.00
C SER A 162 -1.51 -14.73 5.46
N LYS A 163 -0.52 -14.16 6.14
CA LYS A 163 -0.67 -13.63 7.50
C LYS A 163 -0.32 -12.16 7.51
N ALA A 164 -1.29 -11.32 7.20
CA ALA A 164 -1.09 -9.87 7.24
C ALA A 164 -0.57 -9.42 8.62
N ARG A 165 0.33 -8.44 8.62
CA ARG A 165 0.84 -7.83 9.85
C ARG A 165 -0.16 -6.83 10.42
N ASN A 166 -0.87 -6.13 9.55
CA ASN A 166 -1.74 -5.01 9.88
C ASN A 166 -3.20 -5.30 9.49
N ASN A 167 -3.90 -6.13 10.29
CA ASN A 167 -5.28 -6.53 10.01
C ASN A 167 -6.26 -5.36 9.86
N ILE A 168 -6.05 -4.26 10.59
CA ILE A 168 -6.88 -3.06 10.46
C ILE A 168 -6.68 -2.42 9.08
N LEU A 169 -5.44 -2.36 8.57
CA LEU A 169 -5.20 -1.87 7.22
C LEU A 169 -5.86 -2.76 6.17
N VAL A 170 -5.82 -4.08 6.32
CA VAL A 170 -6.54 -5.00 5.43
C VAL A 170 -8.03 -4.67 5.40
N GLN A 171 -8.66 -4.48 6.58
CA GLN A 171 -10.08 -4.12 6.67
C GLN A 171 -10.37 -2.77 5.99
N LEU A 172 -9.53 -1.76 6.21
CA LEU A 172 -9.70 -0.43 5.63
C LEU A 172 -9.59 -0.49 4.09
N PHE A 173 -8.56 -1.14 3.55
CA PHE A 173 -8.41 -1.31 2.10
C PHE A 173 -9.55 -2.13 1.46
N THR A 174 -10.01 -3.19 2.11
CA THR A 174 -11.16 -3.97 1.63
C THR A 174 -12.44 -3.14 1.58
N ARG A 175 -12.68 -2.30 2.58
CA ARG A 175 -13.89 -1.48 2.65
C ARG A 175 -13.87 -0.27 1.71
N THR A 176 -12.72 0.21 1.34
CA THR A 176 -12.57 1.25 0.30
C THR A 176 -12.64 0.69 -1.12
N GLY A 177 -12.77 -0.63 -1.28
CA GLY A 177 -12.77 -1.29 -2.59
C GLY A 177 -11.38 -1.37 -3.23
N ALA A 178 -10.33 -1.01 -2.49
CA ALA A 178 -8.96 -1.04 -2.97
C ALA A 178 -8.33 -2.45 -2.89
N ALA A 179 -8.84 -3.30 -2.00
CA ALA A 179 -8.44 -4.71 -1.89
C ALA A 179 -9.65 -5.61 -2.08
N GLU A 180 -9.51 -6.63 -2.91
CA GLU A 180 -10.43 -7.76 -2.89
C GLU A 180 -10.19 -8.59 -1.62
N ARG A 181 -11.23 -9.32 -1.13
CA ARG A 181 -11.04 -10.18 0.04
C ARG A 181 -9.95 -11.20 -0.27
N ALA A 182 -8.88 -11.20 0.51
CA ALA A 182 -7.82 -12.19 0.40
C ALA A 182 -8.43 -13.60 0.44
N GLY A 183 -8.24 -14.37 -0.62
CA GLY A 183 -8.75 -15.74 -0.74
C GLY A 183 -9.62 -16.02 -1.96
N SER A 184 -9.78 -15.08 -2.88
CA SER A 184 -10.46 -15.29 -4.18
C SER A 184 -9.51 -15.54 -5.34
N GLY A 185 -8.22 -15.75 -5.07
CA GLY A 185 -7.23 -16.15 -6.05
C GLY A 185 -6.91 -17.63 -6.01
#